data_01db495aa0cd61576bbacea3db18df2e
#
_entry.id   01db495aa0cd61576bbacea3db18df2e
#
_cell.length_a   1.000
_cell.length_b   1.000
_cell.length_c   1.000
_cell.angle_alpha   90.00
_cell.angle_beta   90.00
_cell.angle_gamma   90.00
#
_symmetry.space_group_name_H-M   'P 1'
#
loop_
_entity.id
_entity.type
_entity.pdbx_description
1 polymer ?
#
loop_
_entity_poly.entity_id
_entity_poly.type
_entity_poly.pdbx_seq_one_letter_code
_entity_poly.pdbx_strand_id
1 'polypeptide(L)'
;MLQAYTKAMVKPAERIARIEPYFFADLGKRIAAMKGKGADVIRMDIGSPDLPPPGFILEAMFKSASQPTTHGYTLGQTQGFRNAIAAYYQKRFGVKLDPRTEVIDLIGSKEGLFVLSQVLLNPGDAALVPDPSYAVYSMGAQIAGGNVHLIPLLAKNAFLPDFEAIPETALKRAKILWLNYPNNPTGAIADLAFFKRAVAFAREHDLLLAHDNPYCDVGFNGYRAPSLMQVPGAKDVAVEFNSVSKTYNMAGWRVGMVVGNAEVVKFIETYKSQQDSAIFAPLLAAAETAMLGDQSWLNERNRIYQARRDAVVDVLHAAGLRAEPPQAALYIWAPVPGSEGSMDFCAKMLEDTAVSTTPGVVFGAHGEGYFRISLVGEEERLREGASRISEWMQKRGLI
;
A
#
# COMPACT_ATOMS: atom_id res chain seq x y z
N MET A 1 -5.56 -26.62 8.56
CA MET A 1 -6.72 -25.68 8.47
C MET A 1 -7.96 -26.27 7.82
N LEU A 2 -7.89 -27.19 6.90
CA LEU A 2 -9.05 -27.95 6.37
C LEU A 2 -9.88 -28.68 7.45
N GLN A 3 -9.29 -28.99 8.61
CA GLN A 3 -10.00 -29.70 9.71
C GLN A 3 -11.00 -28.81 10.49
N ALA A 4 -10.89 -27.50 10.48
CA ALA A 4 -11.78 -26.60 11.23
C ALA A 4 -13.20 -26.49 10.61
N TYR A 5 -13.34 -26.77 9.32
CA TYR A 5 -14.62 -26.65 8.61
C TYR A 5 -15.40 -27.96 8.47
N THR A 6 -14.83 -29.10 8.92
CA THR A 6 -15.44 -30.44 8.74
C THR A 6 -16.68 -30.69 9.58
N LYS A 7 -17.01 -29.81 10.55
CA LYS A 7 -18.24 -29.93 11.41
C LYS A 7 -19.28 -28.85 11.11
N ALA A 8 -19.02 -27.89 10.21
CA ALA A 8 -19.98 -26.82 9.91
C ALA A 8 -21.08 -27.32 8.96
N MET A 9 -22.35 -27.00 9.28
CA MET A 9 -23.51 -27.31 8.44
C MET A 9 -23.44 -26.57 7.10
N VAL A 10 -22.75 -25.39 7.05
CA VAL A 10 -22.50 -24.60 5.86
C VAL A 10 -21.01 -24.62 5.56
N LYS A 11 -20.63 -25.03 4.35
CA LYS A 11 -19.25 -25.03 3.87
C LYS A 11 -18.98 -23.74 3.07
N PRO A 12 -17.83 -23.09 3.27
CA PRO A 12 -17.44 -21.94 2.43
C PRO A 12 -17.18 -22.41 0.99
N ALA A 13 -17.27 -21.47 0.03
CA ALA A 13 -16.79 -21.72 -1.33
C ALA A 13 -15.28 -22.08 -1.30
N GLU A 14 -14.84 -22.94 -2.23
CA GLU A 14 -13.45 -23.43 -2.26
C GLU A 14 -12.41 -22.30 -2.27
N ARG A 15 -12.69 -21.21 -3.00
CA ARG A 15 -11.82 -20.03 -3.05
C ARG A 15 -11.64 -19.37 -1.67
N ILE A 16 -12.65 -19.44 -0.79
CA ILE A 16 -12.57 -18.90 0.57
C ILE A 16 -11.82 -19.87 1.50
N ALA A 17 -12.01 -21.18 1.30
CA ALA A 17 -11.32 -22.19 2.09
C ALA A 17 -9.79 -22.20 1.91
N ARG A 18 -9.31 -21.63 0.79
CA ARG A 18 -7.87 -21.50 0.46
C ARG A 18 -7.23 -20.25 1.03
N ILE A 19 -8.02 -19.28 1.56
CA ILE A 19 -7.50 -18.04 2.12
C ILE A 19 -6.91 -18.31 3.50
N GLU A 20 -5.64 -17.97 3.67
CA GLU A 20 -5.01 -18.00 4.99
C GLU A 20 -5.48 -16.82 5.85
N PRO A 21 -5.52 -16.99 7.20
CA PRO A 21 -5.85 -15.91 8.10
C PRO A 21 -4.89 -14.71 7.93
N TYR A 22 -5.46 -13.53 8.01
CA TYR A 22 -4.69 -12.30 7.88
C TYR A 22 -3.73 -12.14 9.08
N PHE A 23 -2.43 -12.15 8.82
CA PHE A 23 -1.36 -12.09 9.84
C PHE A 23 -1.60 -11.00 10.90
N PHE A 24 -1.95 -9.78 10.47
CA PHE A 24 -2.13 -8.66 11.39
C PHE A 24 -3.31 -8.84 12.36
N ALA A 25 -4.30 -9.67 12.05
CA ALA A 25 -5.38 -9.98 12.97
C ALA A 25 -4.89 -10.83 14.14
N ASP A 26 -4.03 -11.82 13.89
CA ASP A 26 -3.47 -12.67 14.94
C ASP A 26 -2.38 -11.93 15.73
N LEU A 27 -1.55 -11.14 15.08
CA LEU A 27 -0.62 -10.22 15.76
C LEU A 27 -1.36 -9.29 16.72
N GLY A 28 -2.50 -8.71 16.26
CA GLY A 28 -3.34 -7.85 17.09
C GLY A 28 -3.86 -8.54 18.36
N LYS A 29 -4.27 -9.83 18.28
CA LYS A 29 -4.71 -10.62 19.44
C LYS A 29 -3.56 -10.87 20.43
N ARG A 30 -2.36 -11.21 19.92
CA ARG A 30 -1.17 -11.41 20.77
C ARG A 30 -0.81 -10.13 21.52
N ILE A 31 -0.77 -9.00 20.83
CA ILE A 31 -0.49 -7.70 21.42
C ILE A 31 -1.53 -7.31 22.48
N ALA A 32 -2.81 -7.53 22.20
CA ALA A 32 -3.88 -7.27 23.16
C ALA A 32 -3.72 -8.12 24.45
N ALA A 33 -3.36 -9.39 24.28
CA ALA A 33 -3.09 -10.29 25.42
C ALA A 33 -1.87 -9.83 26.24
N MET A 34 -0.78 -9.36 25.60
CA MET A 34 0.39 -8.82 26.29
C MET A 34 0.05 -7.55 27.06
N LYS A 35 -0.68 -6.60 26.45
CA LYS A 35 -1.15 -5.38 27.11
C LYS A 35 -2.08 -5.68 28.29
N GLY A 36 -2.95 -6.70 28.15
CA GLY A 36 -3.81 -7.16 29.24
C GLY A 36 -3.03 -7.71 30.45
N LYS A 37 -1.77 -8.12 30.26
CA LYS A 37 -0.83 -8.53 31.32
C LYS A 37 0.07 -7.39 31.81
N GLY A 38 -0.17 -6.15 31.37
CA GLY A 38 0.58 -4.97 31.77
C GLY A 38 1.84 -4.67 30.94
N ALA A 39 2.07 -5.38 29.82
CA ALA A 39 3.22 -5.10 28.96
C ALA A 39 3.06 -3.75 28.24
N ASP A 40 4.12 -2.93 28.26
CA ASP A 40 4.23 -1.67 27.52
C ASP A 40 4.68 -1.96 26.09
N VAL A 41 3.72 -2.31 25.21
CA VAL A 41 4.01 -2.70 23.83
C VAL A 41 4.13 -1.49 22.91
N ILE A 42 5.29 -1.35 22.26
CA ILE A 42 5.56 -0.35 21.20
C ILE A 42 5.19 -0.94 19.85
N ARG A 43 4.28 -0.27 19.13
CA ARG A 43 3.77 -0.72 17.82
C ARG A 43 4.58 -0.11 16.68
N MET A 44 5.49 -0.91 16.07
CA MET A 44 6.23 -0.53 14.87
C MET A 44 5.85 -1.42 13.65
N ASP A 45 4.65 -2.00 13.69
CA ASP A 45 4.07 -2.85 12.63
C ASP A 45 2.94 -2.17 11.84
N ILE A 46 2.39 -1.05 12.35
CA ILE A 46 1.19 -0.40 11.82
C ILE A 46 1.51 0.37 10.52
N GLY A 47 0.72 0.12 9.47
CA GLY A 47 0.87 0.82 8.19
C GLY A 47 -0.11 1.98 7.97
N SER A 48 -0.74 2.51 9.03
CA SER A 48 -1.70 3.61 8.96
C SER A 48 -1.08 4.88 9.54
N PRO A 49 -1.11 6.03 8.83
CA PRO A 49 -0.71 7.31 9.41
C PRO A 49 -1.38 7.57 10.76
N ASP A 50 -0.63 8.13 11.70
CA ASP A 50 -1.08 8.46 13.07
C ASP A 50 -1.40 9.94 13.25
N LEU A 51 -0.81 10.80 12.42
CA LEU A 51 -1.12 12.23 12.45
C LEU A 51 -2.53 12.49 11.92
N PRO A 52 -3.26 13.46 12.50
CA PRO A 52 -4.58 13.83 12.02
C PRO A 52 -4.51 14.54 10.66
N PRO A 53 -5.60 14.58 9.89
CA PRO A 53 -5.71 15.49 8.76
C PRO A 53 -5.75 16.95 9.25
N PRO A 54 -5.32 17.93 8.42
CA PRO A 54 -5.42 19.36 8.76
C PRO A 54 -6.84 19.82 9.06
N GLY A 55 -6.96 20.87 9.90
CA GLY A 55 -8.26 21.40 10.34
C GLY A 55 -9.19 21.79 9.19
N PHE A 56 -8.66 22.41 8.13
CA PHE A 56 -9.49 22.83 6.98
C PHE A 56 -10.18 21.66 6.27
N ILE A 57 -9.60 20.45 6.30
CA ILE A 57 -10.21 19.23 5.77
C ILE A 57 -11.38 18.78 6.67
N LEU A 58 -11.17 18.83 7.99
CA LEU A 58 -12.22 18.51 8.97
C LEU A 58 -13.39 19.49 8.88
N GLU A 59 -13.10 20.79 8.75
CA GLU A 59 -14.10 21.82 8.57
C GLU A 59 -14.96 21.59 7.32
N ALA A 60 -14.35 21.22 6.20
CA ALA A 60 -15.07 20.89 4.97
C ALA A 60 -16.01 19.70 5.17
N MET A 61 -15.56 18.66 5.87
CA MET A 61 -16.38 17.50 6.21
C MET A 61 -17.58 17.91 7.07
N PHE A 62 -17.35 18.63 8.17
CA PHE A 62 -18.42 19.07 9.08
C PHE A 62 -19.42 19.99 8.39
N LYS A 63 -18.93 20.93 7.57
CA LYS A 63 -19.79 21.82 6.78
C LYS A 63 -20.69 21.04 5.82
N SER A 64 -20.18 20.04 5.14
CA SER A 64 -20.95 19.18 4.26
C SER A 64 -21.92 18.31 5.07
N ALA A 65 -21.46 17.66 6.15
CA ALA A 65 -22.28 16.79 6.98
C ALA A 65 -23.46 17.54 7.68
N SER A 66 -23.34 18.84 7.88
CA SER A 66 -24.45 19.65 8.44
C SER A 66 -25.55 19.99 7.43
N GLN A 67 -25.38 19.67 6.14
CA GLN A 67 -26.39 19.92 5.12
C GLN A 67 -27.38 18.76 5.02
N PRO A 68 -28.69 18.98 5.10
CA PRO A 68 -29.69 17.92 5.04
C PRO A 68 -29.64 17.10 3.73
N THR A 69 -29.14 17.69 2.66
CA THR A 69 -29.12 17.08 1.32
C THR A 69 -27.94 16.12 1.06
N THR A 70 -26.98 16.00 1.99
CA THR A 70 -25.76 15.20 1.78
C THR A 70 -25.83 13.80 2.39
N HIS A 71 -26.97 13.39 2.92
CA HIS A 71 -27.15 12.10 3.61
C HIS A 71 -27.76 11.01 2.73
N GLY A 72 -28.21 11.33 1.51
CA GLY A 72 -28.71 10.38 0.55
C GLY A 72 -27.58 9.61 -0.14
N TYR A 73 -27.93 8.60 -0.93
CA TYR A 73 -26.99 7.95 -1.82
C TYR A 73 -26.42 8.95 -2.82
N THR A 74 -25.08 8.92 -3.01
CA THR A 74 -24.36 9.83 -3.91
C THR A 74 -24.37 9.37 -5.37
N LEU A 75 -25.32 8.56 -5.79
CA LEU A 75 -25.41 7.95 -7.12
C LEU A 75 -25.13 8.96 -8.25
N GLY A 76 -24.01 8.80 -8.96
CA GLY A 76 -23.58 9.69 -10.04
C GLY A 76 -23.16 11.12 -9.62
N GLN A 77 -23.14 11.45 -8.34
CA GLN A 77 -22.77 12.78 -7.81
C GLN A 77 -21.31 12.90 -7.40
N THR A 78 -20.44 12.03 -7.93
CA THR A 78 -19.01 12.02 -7.61
C THR A 78 -18.17 12.87 -8.59
N GLN A 79 -18.82 13.54 -9.55
CA GLN A 79 -18.14 14.31 -10.59
C GLN A 79 -17.25 15.44 -10.02
N GLY A 80 -17.68 16.08 -8.93
CA GLY A 80 -16.86 17.08 -8.22
C GLY A 80 -15.52 16.49 -7.78
N PHE A 81 -15.56 15.34 -7.12
CA PHE A 81 -14.36 14.65 -6.67
C PHE A 81 -13.50 14.15 -7.85
N ARG A 82 -14.11 13.61 -8.92
CA ARG A 82 -13.38 13.22 -10.14
C ARG A 82 -12.68 14.42 -10.79
N ASN A 83 -13.30 15.58 -10.81
CA ASN A 83 -12.69 16.84 -11.27
C ASN A 83 -11.52 17.25 -10.37
N ALA A 84 -11.65 17.11 -9.05
CA ALA A 84 -10.57 17.40 -8.10
C ALA A 84 -9.38 16.47 -8.29
N ILE A 85 -9.62 15.18 -8.55
CA ILE A 85 -8.56 14.21 -8.89
C ILE A 85 -7.81 14.65 -10.16
N ALA A 86 -8.54 14.98 -11.23
CA ALA A 86 -7.92 15.43 -12.49
C ALA A 86 -7.09 16.71 -12.29
N ALA A 87 -7.59 17.66 -11.51
CA ALA A 87 -6.88 18.89 -11.16
C ALA A 87 -5.62 18.62 -10.32
N TYR A 88 -5.70 17.70 -9.35
CA TYR A 88 -4.55 17.25 -8.57
C TYR A 88 -3.47 16.64 -9.46
N TYR A 89 -3.83 15.72 -10.37
CA TYR A 89 -2.88 15.10 -11.29
C TYR A 89 -2.23 16.14 -12.22
N GLN A 90 -3.00 17.10 -12.71
CA GLN A 90 -2.47 18.19 -13.51
C GLN A 90 -1.48 19.05 -12.72
N LYS A 91 -1.83 19.46 -11.49
CA LYS A 91 -0.98 20.32 -10.63
C LYS A 91 0.27 19.58 -10.15
N ARG A 92 0.11 18.32 -9.72
CA ARG A 92 1.15 17.53 -9.04
C ARG A 92 2.13 16.88 -10.03
N PHE A 93 1.63 16.37 -11.15
CA PHE A 93 2.38 15.55 -12.09
C PHE A 93 2.42 16.13 -13.52
N GLY A 94 1.67 17.18 -13.81
CA GLY A 94 1.55 17.72 -15.18
C GLY A 94 0.72 16.81 -16.10
N VAL A 95 -0.05 15.87 -15.53
CA VAL A 95 -0.84 14.87 -16.27
C VAL A 95 -2.26 15.38 -16.49
N LYS A 96 -2.68 15.46 -17.74
CA LYS A 96 -4.06 15.80 -18.11
C LYS A 96 -4.91 14.53 -18.18
N LEU A 97 -5.99 14.50 -17.39
CA LEU A 97 -6.98 13.42 -17.35
C LEU A 97 -8.36 13.94 -17.75
N ASP A 98 -9.14 13.14 -18.47
CA ASP A 98 -10.58 13.38 -18.60
C ASP A 98 -11.30 12.82 -17.34
N PRO A 99 -11.88 13.70 -16.50
CA PRO A 99 -12.51 13.26 -15.25
C PRO A 99 -13.80 12.46 -15.46
N ARG A 100 -14.30 12.36 -16.71
CA ARG A 100 -15.51 11.60 -17.03
C ARG A 100 -15.22 10.15 -17.40
N THR A 101 -14.04 9.90 -18.00
CA THR A 101 -13.71 8.59 -18.59
C THR A 101 -12.44 7.97 -18.03
N GLU A 102 -11.49 8.78 -17.58
CA GLU A 102 -10.17 8.32 -17.13
C GLU A 102 -9.99 8.36 -15.60
N VAL A 103 -11.07 8.62 -14.85
CA VAL A 103 -11.05 8.77 -13.38
C VAL A 103 -12.27 8.13 -12.75
N ILE A 104 -12.07 7.35 -11.68
CA ILE A 104 -13.17 6.88 -10.81
C ILE A 104 -12.76 6.92 -9.34
N ASP A 105 -13.70 7.26 -8.48
CA ASP A 105 -13.60 7.22 -7.02
C ASP A 105 -13.73 5.78 -6.48
N LEU A 106 -13.03 5.50 -5.38
CA LEU A 106 -12.96 4.19 -4.75
C LEU A 106 -13.14 4.31 -3.23
N ILE A 107 -13.77 3.32 -2.61
CA ILE A 107 -13.84 3.17 -1.14
C ILE A 107 -12.45 2.75 -0.60
N GLY A 108 -11.49 3.68 -0.73
CA GLY A 108 -10.06 3.47 -0.58
C GLY A 108 -9.46 2.69 -1.75
N SER A 109 -8.18 2.92 -2.06
CA SER A 109 -7.51 2.27 -3.20
C SER A 109 -7.57 0.74 -3.15
N LYS A 110 -7.59 0.12 -1.95
CA LYS A 110 -7.67 -1.34 -1.78
C LYS A 110 -8.88 -1.97 -2.49
N GLU A 111 -10.02 -1.28 -2.52
CA GLU A 111 -11.19 -1.73 -3.28
C GLU A 111 -10.83 -1.94 -4.75
N GLY A 112 -10.32 -0.89 -5.41
CA GLY A 112 -9.96 -0.96 -6.82
C GLY A 112 -8.84 -1.95 -7.11
N LEU A 113 -7.83 -2.06 -6.22
CA LEU A 113 -6.76 -3.06 -6.34
C LEU A 113 -7.33 -4.48 -6.36
N PHE A 114 -8.35 -4.74 -5.54
CA PHE A 114 -9.04 -6.04 -5.52
C PHE A 114 -9.95 -6.21 -6.74
N VAL A 115 -10.76 -5.21 -7.06
CA VAL A 115 -11.74 -5.24 -8.17
C VAL A 115 -11.04 -5.39 -9.51
N LEU A 116 -9.84 -4.81 -9.72
CA LEU A 116 -9.12 -4.93 -10.98
C LEU A 116 -8.92 -6.39 -11.40
N SER A 117 -8.57 -7.26 -10.46
CA SER A 117 -8.44 -8.69 -10.74
C SER A 117 -9.79 -9.33 -11.11
N GLN A 118 -10.89 -8.87 -10.50
CA GLN A 118 -12.22 -9.42 -10.77
C GLN A 118 -12.73 -9.07 -12.17
N VAL A 119 -12.33 -7.92 -12.70
CA VAL A 119 -12.79 -7.45 -14.02
C VAL A 119 -11.89 -7.88 -15.18
N LEU A 120 -10.67 -8.35 -14.91
CA LEU A 120 -9.70 -8.68 -15.95
C LEU A 120 -9.29 -10.15 -16.01
N LEU A 121 -9.45 -10.93 -14.92
CA LEU A 121 -8.95 -12.30 -14.88
C LEU A 121 -10.09 -13.30 -15.01
N ASN A 122 -9.96 -14.23 -15.96
CA ASN A 122 -10.72 -15.46 -16.02
C ASN A 122 -9.95 -16.62 -15.39
N PRO A 123 -10.60 -17.73 -15.06
CA PRO A 123 -9.91 -18.96 -14.66
C PRO A 123 -8.87 -19.37 -15.71
N GLY A 124 -7.61 -19.49 -15.27
CA GLY A 124 -6.48 -19.82 -16.15
C GLY A 124 -5.61 -18.63 -16.59
N ASP A 125 -6.14 -17.39 -16.53
CA ASP A 125 -5.34 -16.17 -16.68
C ASP A 125 -4.38 -16.00 -15.49
N ALA A 126 -3.42 -15.09 -15.61
CA ALA A 126 -2.44 -14.83 -14.54
C ALA A 126 -2.25 -13.33 -14.27
N ALA A 127 -1.90 -13.02 -13.01
CA ALA A 127 -1.32 -11.74 -12.63
C ALA A 127 0.18 -11.91 -12.35
N LEU A 128 0.99 -10.99 -12.86
CA LEU A 128 2.40 -10.83 -12.52
C LEU A 128 2.49 -9.94 -11.29
N VAL A 129 2.96 -10.49 -10.18
CA VAL A 129 2.92 -9.84 -8.86
C VAL A 129 4.32 -9.74 -8.29
N PRO A 130 4.78 -8.52 -7.87
CA PRO A 130 6.05 -8.37 -7.16
C PRO A 130 6.09 -9.19 -5.87
N ASP A 131 7.27 -9.69 -5.50
CA ASP A 131 7.51 -10.40 -4.24
C ASP A 131 8.84 -9.95 -3.63
N PRO A 132 8.85 -9.31 -2.45
CA PRO A 132 7.71 -9.03 -1.55
C PRO A 132 6.76 -7.92 -2.06
N SER A 133 5.48 -7.99 -1.65
CA SER A 133 4.48 -6.99 -1.99
C SER A 133 3.28 -6.93 -1.04
N TYR A 134 2.37 -6.01 -1.30
CA TYR A 134 1.10 -5.95 -0.59
C TYR A 134 0.19 -7.11 -1.02
N ALA A 135 -0.22 -7.94 -0.06
CA ALA A 135 -0.93 -9.19 -0.30
C ALA A 135 -2.21 -9.08 -1.16
N VAL A 136 -2.80 -7.88 -1.30
CA VAL A 136 -4.03 -7.69 -2.07
C VAL A 136 -3.87 -8.03 -3.55
N TYR A 137 -2.69 -7.87 -4.13
CA TYR A 137 -2.46 -8.16 -5.55
C TYR A 137 -2.61 -9.66 -5.84
N SER A 138 -1.92 -10.49 -5.05
CA SER A 138 -2.04 -11.96 -5.15
C SER A 138 -3.43 -12.45 -4.75
N MET A 139 -3.98 -11.91 -3.65
CA MET A 139 -5.28 -12.33 -3.13
C MET A 139 -6.42 -11.99 -4.08
N GLY A 140 -6.39 -10.80 -4.69
CA GLY A 140 -7.37 -10.41 -5.71
C GLY A 140 -7.38 -11.36 -6.90
N ALA A 141 -6.19 -11.73 -7.41
CA ALA A 141 -6.06 -12.67 -8.52
C ALA A 141 -6.57 -14.07 -8.15
N GLN A 142 -6.20 -14.59 -6.99
CA GLN A 142 -6.64 -15.92 -6.52
C GLN A 142 -8.15 -16.01 -6.31
N ILE A 143 -8.77 -14.97 -5.75
CA ILE A 143 -10.24 -14.92 -5.54
C ILE A 143 -10.99 -14.80 -6.86
N ALA A 144 -10.41 -14.11 -7.86
CA ALA A 144 -10.94 -14.07 -9.22
C ALA A 144 -10.83 -15.44 -9.95
N GLY A 145 -10.10 -16.40 -9.39
CA GLY A 145 -9.84 -17.71 -10.04
C GLY A 145 -8.62 -17.69 -10.96
N GLY A 146 -7.88 -16.58 -11.01
CA GLY A 146 -6.65 -16.44 -11.75
C GLY A 146 -5.44 -17.04 -11.02
N ASN A 147 -4.35 -17.21 -11.75
CA ASN A 147 -3.06 -17.63 -11.23
C ASN A 147 -2.22 -16.42 -10.82
N VAL A 148 -1.21 -16.67 -9.99
CA VAL A 148 -0.21 -15.65 -9.61
C VAL A 148 1.15 -16.14 -10.04
N HIS A 149 1.88 -15.29 -10.80
CA HIS A 149 3.30 -15.47 -11.05
C HIS A 149 4.06 -14.39 -10.27
N LEU A 150 4.93 -14.85 -9.35
CA LEU A 150 5.69 -13.95 -8.48
C LEU A 150 6.95 -13.47 -9.20
N ILE A 151 7.20 -12.16 -9.16
CA ILE A 151 8.39 -11.50 -9.69
C ILE A 151 9.29 -11.08 -8.53
N PRO A 152 10.48 -11.68 -8.34
CA PRO A 152 11.34 -11.35 -7.21
C PRO A 152 11.80 -9.89 -7.21
N LEU A 153 11.59 -9.19 -6.10
CA LEU A 153 12.19 -7.89 -5.83
C LEU A 153 13.43 -8.07 -4.94
N LEU A 154 14.60 -8.02 -5.55
CA LEU A 154 15.86 -8.32 -4.87
C LEU A 154 16.67 -7.05 -4.61
N ALA A 155 17.42 -7.02 -3.50
CA ALA A 155 18.29 -5.91 -3.14
C ALA A 155 19.32 -5.56 -4.25
N LYS A 156 19.86 -6.57 -4.94
CA LYS A 156 20.80 -6.37 -6.06
C LYS A 156 20.21 -5.53 -7.23
N ASN A 157 18.89 -5.50 -7.36
CA ASN A 157 18.15 -4.73 -8.35
C ASN A 157 17.44 -3.51 -7.72
N ALA A 158 17.87 -3.06 -6.54
CA ALA A 158 17.23 -1.99 -5.77
C ALA A 158 15.72 -2.24 -5.54
N PHE A 159 15.33 -3.50 -5.39
CA PHE A 159 13.93 -3.96 -5.27
C PHE A 159 13.03 -3.53 -6.43
N LEU A 160 13.58 -3.37 -7.64
CA LEU A 160 12.84 -3.24 -8.89
C LEU A 160 12.70 -4.61 -9.55
N PRO A 161 11.58 -4.92 -10.24
CA PRO A 161 11.42 -6.15 -10.98
C PRO A 161 12.38 -6.20 -12.17
N ASP A 162 12.92 -7.40 -12.42
CA ASP A 162 13.65 -7.72 -13.63
C ASP A 162 12.67 -8.29 -14.66
N PHE A 163 12.26 -7.47 -15.63
CA PHE A 163 11.29 -7.86 -16.64
C PHE A 163 11.82 -8.96 -17.59
N GLU A 164 13.12 -8.95 -17.86
CA GLU A 164 13.77 -9.92 -18.73
C GLU A 164 13.81 -11.33 -18.11
N ALA A 165 13.71 -11.41 -16.79
CA ALA A 165 13.69 -12.69 -16.07
C ALA A 165 12.27 -13.32 -16.03
N ILE A 166 11.24 -12.67 -16.56
CA ILE A 166 9.88 -13.21 -16.55
C ILE A 166 9.75 -14.27 -17.65
N PRO A 167 9.41 -15.54 -17.31
CA PRO A 167 9.32 -16.59 -18.31
C PRO A 167 8.20 -16.35 -19.32
N GLU A 168 8.42 -16.65 -20.60
CA GLU A 168 7.39 -16.56 -21.63
C GLU A 168 6.11 -17.36 -21.29
N THR A 169 6.24 -18.48 -20.59
CA THR A 169 5.10 -19.28 -20.15
C THR A 169 4.20 -18.54 -19.17
N ALA A 170 4.74 -17.63 -18.36
CA ALA A 170 3.98 -16.74 -17.50
C ALA A 170 3.36 -15.60 -18.32
N LEU A 171 4.12 -14.98 -19.23
CA LEU A 171 3.67 -13.88 -20.09
C LEU A 171 2.47 -14.28 -20.96
N LYS A 172 2.46 -15.48 -21.54
CA LYS A 172 1.34 -15.98 -22.38
C LYS A 172 -0.02 -16.02 -21.68
N ARG A 173 -0.05 -16.09 -20.36
CA ARG A 173 -1.29 -16.13 -19.55
C ARG A 173 -1.53 -14.86 -18.77
N ALA A 174 -0.52 -14.00 -18.69
CA ALA A 174 -0.61 -12.77 -17.90
C ALA A 174 -1.58 -11.78 -18.53
N LYS A 175 -2.33 -11.07 -17.67
CA LYS A 175 -3.21 -9.96 -18.03
C LYS A 175 -2.85 -8.69 -17.27
N ILE A 176 -2.29 -8.83 -16.08
CA ILE A 176 -1.98 -7.71 -15.19
C ILE A 176 -0.52 -7.81 -14.76
N LEU A 177 0.22 -6.70 -14.86
CA LEU A 177 1.52 -6.51 -14.22
C LEU A 177 1.36 -5.47 -13.11
N TRP A 178 1.57 -5.90 -11.85
CA TRP A 178 1.49 -5.01 -10.69
C TRP A 178 2.82 -4.31 -10.42
N LEU A 179 2.76 -3.02 -10.09
CA LEU A 179 3.86 -2.22 -9.54
C LEU A 179 3.39 -1.43 -8.33
N ASN A 180 4.29 -1.15 -7.40
CA ASN A 180 4.02 -0.29 -6.25
C ASN A 180 5.30 0.49 -5.89
N TYR A 181 5.34 1.79 -6.21
CA TYR A 181 6.46 2.68 -5.93
C TYR A 181 5.97 4.11 -5.62
N PRO A 182 6.35 4.69 -4.44
CA PRO A 182 7.19 4.12 -3.37
C PRO A 182 6.61 2.83 -2.79
N ASN A 183 7.49 1.85 -2.52
CA ASN A 183 7.08 0.47 -2.28
C ASN A 183 6.75 0.19 -0.80
N ASN A 184 5.71 -0.57 -0.59
CA ASN A 184 5.44 -1.30 0.64
C ASN A 184 5.67 -2.80 0.38
N PRO A 185 6.65 -3.46 1.04
CA PRO A 185 7.28 -3.07 2.31
C PRO A 185 8.65 -2.41 2.22
N THR A 186 9.33 -2.42 1.06
CA THR A 186 10.77 -2.21 0.96
C THR A 186 11.22 -0.74 1.07
N GLY A 187 10.30 0.22 0.94
CA GLY A 187 10.64 1.64 0.84
C GLY A 187 11.34 2.03 -0.48
N ALA A 188 11.51 1.10 -1.40
CA ALA A 188 12.14 1.34 -2.69
C ALA A 188 11.36 2.37 -3.52
N ILE A 189 12.08 3.08 -4.38
CA ILE A 189 11.53 4.09 -5.28
C ILE A 189 11.80 3.72 -6.73
N ALA A 190 11.00 4.28 -7.64
CA ALA A 190 11.18 4.14 -9.08
C ALA A 190 11.22 5.53 -9.74
N ASP A 191 11.99 5.66 -10.80
CA ASP A 191 12.07 6.87 -11.62
C ASP A 191 11.23 6.76 -12.91
N LEU A 192 11.15 7.86 -13.66
CA LEU A 192 10.44 7.86 -14.94
C LEU A 192 11.10 6.96 -16.00
N ALA A 193 12.41 6.73 -15.92
CA ALA A 193 13.09 5.84 -16.86
C ALA A 193 12.65 4.39 -16.64
N PHE A 194 12.50 3.98 -15.37
CA PHE A 194 11.92 2.68 -15.03
C PHE A 194 10.47 2.57 -15.54
N PHE A 195 9.62 3.57 -15.29
CA PHE A 195 8.23 3.53 -15.76
C PHE A 195 8.12 3.51 -17.29
N LYS A 196 9.02 4.17 -18.02
CA LYS A 196 9.07 4.06 -19.48
C LYS A 196 9.34 2.63 -19.94
N ARG A 197 10.29 1.92 -19.30
CA ARG A 197 10.55 0.50 -19.61
C ARG A 197 9.34 -0.36 -19.27
N ALA A 198 8.69 -0.14 -18.11
CA ALA A 198 7.50 -0.88 -17.72
C ALA A 198 6.34 -0.70 -18.70
N VAL A 199 6.09 0.52 -19.17
CA VAL A 199 5.05 0.80 -20.19
C VAL A 199 5.38 0.14 -21.52
N ALA A 200 6.66 0.17 -21.96
CA ALA A 200 7.08 -0.49 -23.19
C ALA A 200 6.89 -2.01 -23.08
N PHE A 201 7.31 -2.61 -21.98
CA PHE A 201 7.14 -4.03 -21.69
C PHE A 201 5.66 -4.44 -21.64
N ALA A 202 4.81 -3.67 -20.96
CA ALA A 202 3.37 -3.95 -20.89
C ALA A 202 2.73 -3.92 -22.28
N ARG A 203 3.12 -2.95 -23.13
CA ARG A 203 2.62 -2.85 -24.51
C ARG A 203 3.09 -4.02 -25.38
N GLU A 204 4.34 -4.42 -25.27
CA GLU A 204 4.93 -5.53 -26.03
C GLU A 204 4.24 -6.88 -25.74
N HIS A 205 3.79 -7.07 -24.50
CA HIS A 205 3.19 -8.33 -24.04
C HIS A 205 1.68 -8.28 -23.81
N ASP A 206 0.99 -7.26 -24.30
CA ASP A 206 -0.47 -7.08 -24.15
C ASP A 206 -0.95 -7.16 -22.69
N LEU A 207 -0.18 -6.56 -21.76
CA LEU A 207 -0.47 -6.53 -20.35
C LEU A 207 -1.11 -5.20 -19.95
N LEU A 208 -2.05 -5.24 -18.99
CA LEU A 208 -2.39 -4.04 -18.24
C LEU A 208 -1.35 -3.83 -17.14
N LEU A 209 -0.70 -2.66 -17.16
CA LEU A 209 0.19 -2.22 -16.10
C LEU A 209 -0.61 -1.53 -14.99
N ALA A 210 -0.62 -2.08 -13.79
CA ALA A 210 -1.34 -1.55 -12.64
C ALA A 210 -0.35 -1.01 -11.59
N HIS A 211 -0.35 0.29 -11.36
CA HIS A 211 0.54 0.94 -10.41
C HIS A 211 -0.22 1.38 -9.15
N ASP A 212 0.15 0.86 -7.99
CA ASP A 212 -0.36 1.29 -6.68
C ASP A 212 0.56 2.37 -6.10
N ASN A 213 0.08 3.62 -6.03
CA ASN A 213 0.88 4.81 -5.73
C ASN A 213 0.36 5.64 -4.54
N PRO A 214 -0.03 5.03 -3.41
CA PRO A 214 -0.61 5.76 -2.28
C PRO A 214 0.43 6.60 -1.51
N TYR A 215 1.72 6.34 -1.71
CA TYR A 215 2.82 7.02 -1.01
C TYR A 215 3.48 8.14 -1.81
N CYS A 216 2.91 8.55 -2.95
CA CYS A 216 3.53 9.52 -3.87
C CYS A 216 3.89 10.87 -3.22
N ASP A 217 3.20 11.28 -2.16
CA ASP A 217 3.46 12.51 -1.42
C ASP A 217 4.11 12.27 -0.05
N VAL A 218 4.53 11.05 0.26
CA VAL A 218 5.31 10.72 1.46
C VAL A 218 6.78 10.56 1.05
N GLY A 219 7.46 11.68 0.87
CA GLY A 219 8.86 11.75 0.44
C GLY A 219 9.73 12.48 1.44
N PHE A 220 10.99 12.09 1.52
CA PHE A 220 12.00 12.62 2.44
C PHE A 220 13.14 13.26 1.65
N ASN A 221 13.90 14.17 2.29
CA ASN A 221 15.04 14.85 1.67
C ASN A 221 14.70 15.53 0.32
N GLY A 222 13.48 16.04 0.17
CA GLY A 222 13.03 16.69 -1.06
C GLY A 222 12.65 15.72 -2.19
N TYR A 223 12.69 14.41 -1.96
CA TYR A 223 12.25 13.43 -2.96
C TYR A 223 10.75 13.59 -3.25
N ARG A 224 10.40 13.54 -4.53
CA ARG A 224 9.04 13.59 -5.05
C ARG A 224 8.84 12.43 -6.02
N ALA A 225 8.01 11.48 -5.62
CA ALA A 225 7.71 10.34 -6.48
C ALA A 225 7.03 10.79 -7.79
N PRO A 226 7.42 10.22 -8.93
CA PRO A 226 6.72 10.40 -10.19
C PRO A 226 5.41 9.60 -10.22
N SER A 227 4.51 9.98 -11.13
CA SER A 227 3.37 9.15 -11.52
C SER A 227 3.71 8.36 -12.79
N LEU A 228 3.24 7.12 -12.86
CA LEU A 228 3.29 6.31 -14.08
C LEU A 228 2.59 7.03 -15.25
N MET A 229 1.54 7.79 -14.95
CA MET A 229 0.78 8.53 -15.97
C MET A 229 1.57 9.66 -16.63
N GLN A 230 2.76 10.03 -16.13
CA GLN A 230 3.67 11.00 -16.79
C GLN A 230 4.36 10.39 -18.01
N VAL A 231 4.36 9.08 -18.17
CA VAL A 231 4.96 8.43 -19.34
C VAL A 231 4.03 8.58 -20.54
N PRO A 232 4.52 9.12 -21.68
CA PRO A 232 3.70 9.21 -22.89
C PRO A 232 3.14 7.84 -23.32
N GLY A 233 1.84 7.78 -23.57
CA GLY A 233 1.14 6.55 -23.93
C GLY A 233 0.86 5.60 -22.77
N ALA A 234 1.18 5.95 -21.52
CA ALA A 234 0.85 5.09 -20.38
C ALA A 234 -0.65 4.80 -20.26
N LYS A 235 -1.50 5.80 -20.56
CA LYS A 235 -2.96 5.63 -20.50
C LYS A 235 -3.52 4.59 -21.48
N ASP A 236 -2.76 4.22 -22.50
CA ASP A 236 -3.20 3.17 -23.45
C ASP A 236 -3.15 1.76 -22.80
N VAL A 237 -2.20 1.55 -21.88
CA VAL A 237 -1.88 0.23 -21.32
C VAL A 237 -1.82 0.20 -19.79
N ALA A 238 -2.18 1.28 -19.09
CA ALA A 238 -1.99 1.34 -17.65
C ALA A 238 -3.13 2.04 -16.89
N VAL A 239 -3.24 1.66 -15.62
CA VAL A 239 -4.00 2.38 -14.59
C VAL A 239 -3.10 2.65 -13.37
N GLU A 240 -3.37 3.75 -12.67
CA GLU A 240 -2.70 4.11 -11.42
C GLU A 240 -3.73 4.30 -10.31
N PHE A 241 -3.52 3.58 -9.20
CA PHE A 241 -4.32 3.69 -7.98
C PHE A 241 -3.66 4.68 -7.02
N ASN A 242 -4.45 5.57 -6.44
CA ASN A 242 -3.98 6.50 -5.43
C ASN A 242 -5.01 6.61 -4.30
N SER A 243 -4.64 7.25 -3.19
CA SER A 243 -5.48 7.32 -2.01
C SER A 243 -5.19 8.56 -1.19
N VAL A 244 -6.24 9.17 -0.63
CA VAL A 244 -6.09 10.23 0.38
C VAL A 244 -5.57 9.68 1.73
N SER A 245 -5.55 8.36 1.89
CA SER A 245 -5.17 7.68 3.14
C SER A 245 -3.79 8.06 3.65
N LYS A 246 -2.79 8.16 2.75
CA LYS A 246 -1.39 8.40 3.12
C LYS A 246 -0.99 9.85 2.88
N THR A 247 -1.45 10.42 1.77
CA THR A 247 -1.18 11.82 1.44
C THR A 247 -1.81 12.76 2.45
N TYR A 248 -3.05 12.53 2.88
CA TYR A 248 -3.82 13.46 3.71
C TYR A 248 -4.13 12.91 5.12
N ASN A 249 -3.46 11.85 5.57
CA ASN A 249 -3.70 11.22 6.89
C ASN A 249 -5.16 10.78 7.10
N MET A 250 -5.85 10.39 6.03
CA MET A 250 -7.27 10.04 6.03
C MET A 250 -7.49 8.53 5.86
N ALA A 251 -6.64 7.69 6.45
CA ALA A 251 -6.68 6.24 6.23
C ALA A 251 -8.02 5.59 6.64
N GLY A 252 -8.61 6.01 7.74
CA GLY A 252 -9.92 5.53 8.22
C GLY A 252 -11.12 6.01 7.41
N TRP A 253 -10.95 7.03 6.57
CA TRP A 253 -12.05 7.66 5.82
C TRP A 253 -12.44 6.87 4.57
N ARG A 254 -11.60 5.96 4.13
CA ARG A 254 -11.86 5.06 3.00
C ARG A 254 -12.16 5.82 1.70
N VAL A 255 -11.32 6.75 1.30
CA VAL A 255 -11.40 7.45 0.01
C VAL A 255 -10.13 7.20 -0.80
N GLY A 256 -10.31 6.79 -2.03
CA GLY A 256 -9.24 6.52 -2.99
C GLY A 256 -9.72 6.77 -4.42
N MET A 257 -8.86 6.48 -5.37
CA MET A 257 -9.14 6.67 -6.79
C MET A 257 -8.33 5.71 -7.65
N VAL A 258 -8.81 5.49 -8.87
CA VAL A 258 -8.01 4.96 -9.98
C VAL A 258 -8.13 5.89 -11.16
N VAL A 259 -7.01 6.07 -11.86
CA VAL A 259 -6.91 6.90 -13.06
C VAL A 259 -6.17 6.16 -14.17
N GLY A 260 -6.39 6.52 -15.42
CA GLY A 260 -5.64 6.00 -16.56
C GLY A 260 -6.52 5.48 -17.68
N ASN A 261 -6.32 4.22 -18.11
CA ASN A 261 -7.00 3.63 -19.23
C ASN A 261 -8.53 3.69 -19.08
N ALA A 262 -9.21 4.37 -20.01
CA ALA A 262 -10.65 4.65 -19.91
C ALA A 262 -11.53 3.40 -19.99
N GLU A 263 -11.12 2.37 -20.74
CA GLU A 263 -11.88 1.12 -20.82
C GLU A 263 -11.80 0.35 -19.49
N VAL A 264 -10.60 0.28 -18.90
CA VAL A 264 -10.41 -0.38 -17.61
C VAL A 264 -11.14 0.37 -16.50
N VAL A 265 -11.09 1.71 -16.49
CA VAL A 265 -11.88 2.55 -15.57
C VAL A 265 -13.36 2.23 -15.69
N LYS A 266 -13.89 2.10 -16.92
CA LYS A 266 -15.28 1.72 -17.15
C LYS A 266 -15.60 0.30 -16.67
N PHE A 267 -14.70 -0.68 -16.81
CA PHE A 267 -14.92 -2.04 -16.28
C PHE A 267 -15.02 -2.02 -14.75
N ILE A 268 -14.13 -1.28 -14.09
CA ILE A 268 -14.17 -1.10 -12.64
C ILE A 268 -15.49 -0.41 -12.23
N GLU A 269 -15.91 0.65 -12.92
CA GLU A 269 -17.17 1.36 -12.66
C GLU A 269 -18.37 0.43 -12.81
N THR A 270 -18.39 -0.40 -13.88
CA THR A 270 -19.45 -1.38 -14.11
C THR A 270 -19.55 -2.39 -12.96
N TYR A 271 -18.42 -2.95 -12.52
CA TYR A 271 -18.39 -3.89 -11.40
C TYR A 271 -18.84 -3.20 -10.10
N LYS A 272 -18.27 -2.02 -9.80
CA LYS A 272 -18.57 -1.22 -8.62
C LYS A 272 -20.05 -0.86 -8.52
N SER A 273 -20.73 -0.58 -9.64
CA SER A 273 -22.16 -0.29 -9.67
C SER A 273 -23.05 -1.44 -9.17
N GLN A 274 -22.52 -2.67 -9.13
CA GLN A 274 -23.20 -3.85 -8.59
C GLN A 274 -22.75 -4.18 -7.17
N GLN A 275 -21.70 -3.52 -6.67
CA GLN A 275 -21.10 -3.81 -5.37
C GLN A 275 -21.51 -2.81 -4.29
N ASP A 276 -21.56 -1.53 -4.62
CA ASP A 276 -21.81 -0.45 -3.65
C ASP A 276 -22.59 0.72 -4.27
N SER A 277 -22.98 1.67 -3.42
CA SER A 277 -23.77 2.85 -3.80
C SER A 277 -22.99 4.16 -3.62
N ALA A 278 -21.67 4.10 -3.70
CA ALA A 278 -20.73 5.21 -3.59
C ALA A 278 -20.37 5.65 -2.14
N ILE A 279 -19.48 6.65 -2.07
CA ILE A 279 -18.90 7.16 -0.82
C ILE A 279 -19.84 8.22 -0.22
N PHE A 280 -19.92 8.29 1.09
CA PHE A 280 -20.67 9.34 1.82
C PHE A 280 -20.22 10.73 1.40
N ALA A 281 -21.14 11.58 0.94
CA ALA A 281 -20.84 12.87 0.32
C ALA A 281 -19.93 13.80 1.15
N PRO A 282 -20.07 13.92 2.48
CA PRO A 282 -19.15 14.71 3.28
C PRO A 282 -17.69 14.26 3.25
N LEU A 283 -17.42 12.97 3.05
CA LEU A 283 -16.06 12.46 2.89
C LEU A 283 -15.48 12.87 1.52
N LEU A 284 -16.30 12.88 0.48
CA LEU A 284 -15.90 13.38 -0.84
C LEU A 284 -15.60 14.88 -0.81
N ALA A 285 -16.46 15.68 -0.18
CA ALA A 285 -16.26 17.13 -0.03
C ALA A 285 -14.94 17.45 0.70
N ALA A 286 -14.63 16.69 1.73
CA ALA A 286 -13.37 16.83 2.46
C ALA A 286 -12.16 16.40 1.60
N ALA A 287 -12.29 15.32 0.83
CA ALA A 287 -11.24 14.84 -0.07
C ALA A 287 -10.98 15.83 -1.24
N GLU A 288 -12.03 16.43 -1.79
CA GLU A 288 -11.93 17.52 -2.78
C GLU A 288 -11.16 18.72 -2.18
N THR A 289 -11.54 19.14 -0.98
CA THR A 289 -10.89 20.23 -0.26
C THR A 289 -9.43 19.91 0.03
N ALA A 290 -9.12 18.67 0.41
CA ALA A 290 -7.76 18.21 0.64
C ALA A 290 -6.89 18.30 -0.62
N MET A 291 -7.42 17.88 -1.77
CA MET A 291 -6.68 17.85 -3.04
C MET A 291 -6.49 19.24 -3.67
N LEU A 292 -7.51 20.09 -3.56
CA LEU A 292 -7.52 21.42 -4.18
C LEU A 292 -6.94 22.52 -3.28
N GLY A 293 -6.89 22.27 -1.96
CA GLY A 293 -6.43 23.21 -0.96
C GLY A 293 -4.91 23.45 -0.95
N ASP A 294 -4.45 24.13 0.08
CA ASP A 294 -3.03 24.36 0.30
C ASP A 294 -2.31 23.04 0.62
N GLN A 295 -1.22 22.77 -0.12
CA GLN A 295 -0.40 21.57 0.05
C GLN A 295 0.88 21.86 0.86
N SER A 296 1.10 23.06 1.34
CA SER A 296 2.34 23.44 2.05
C SER A 296 2.55 22.63 3.35
N TRP A 297 1.47 22.26 4.03
CA TRP A 297 1.49 21.43 5.24
C TRP A 297 2.09 20.02 5.03
N LEU A 298 2.09 19.51 3.81
CA LEU A 298 2.74 18.24 3.46
C LEU A 298 4.23 18.27 3.76
N ASN A 299 4.88 19.43 3.62
CA ASN A 299 6.31 19.59 3.92
C ASN A 299 6.57 19.38 5.42
N GLU A 300 5.69 19.95 6.28
CA GLU A 300 5.79 19.76 7.74
C GLU A 300 5.53 18.31 8.13
N ARG A 301 4.47 17.71 7.62
CA ARG A 301 4.19 16.29 7.84
C ARG A 301 5.34 15.40 7.40
N ASN A 302 5.91 15.62 6.22
CA ASN A 302 7.04 14.83 5.72
C ASN A 302 8.30 15.04 6.58
N ARG A 303 8.52 16.25 7.13
CA ARG A 303 9.59 16.52 8.07
C ARG A 303 9.47 15.73 9.36
N ILE A 304 8.24 15.60 9.89
CA ILE A 304 7.97 14.75 11.07
C ILE A 304 8.33 13.29 10.76
N TYR A 305 7.84 12.72 9.67
CA TYR A 305 8.17 11.33 9.31
C TYR A 305 9.65 11.12 8.97
N GLN A 306 10.31 12.13 8.39
CA GLN A 306 11.74 12.09 8.16
C GLN A 306 12.52 12.07 9.48
N ALA A 307 12.19 12.91 10.45
CA ALA A 307 12.81 12.90 11.77
C ALA A 307 12.65 11.54 12.47
N ARG A 308 11.44 10.95 12.41
CA ARG A 308 11.18 9.60 12.93
C ARG A 308 12.03 8.53 12.23
N ARG A 309 12.14 8.60 10.89
CA ARG A 309 13.03 7.72 10.12
C ARG A 309 14.47 7.82 10.60
N ASP A 310 14.99 9.05 10.67
CA ASP A 310 16.37 9.32 11.04
C ASP A 310 16.62 8.83 12.48
N ALA A 311 15.71 9.12 13.41
CA ALA A 311 15.80 8.65 14.80
C ALA A 311 15.89 7.12 14.92
N VAL A 312 15.11 6.38 14.13
CA VAL A 312 15.15 4.91 14.14
C VAL A 312 16.43 4.38 13.47
N VAL A 313 16.76 4.91 12.28
CA VAL A 313 17.94 4.47 11.51
C VAL A 313 19.24 4.73 12.29
N ASP A 314 19.38 5.90 12.91
CA ASP A 314 20.58 6.25 13.69
C ASP A 314 20.82 5.27 14.83
N VAL A 315 19.76 4.90 15.57
CA VAL A 315 19.85 3.91 16.66
C VAL A 315 20.26 2.54 16.14
N LEU A 316 19.64 2.07 15.05
CA LEU A 316 19.97 0.77 14.46
C LEU A 316 21.41 0.74 13.94
N HIS A 317 21.86 1.82 13.25
CA HIS A 317 23.23 1.94 12.73
C HIS A 317 24.27 2.00 13.84
N ALA A 318 24.01 2.75 14.91
CA ALA A 318 24.90 2.82 16.08
C ALA A 318 25.08 1.44 16.74
N ALA A 319 24.05 0.60 16.69
CA ALA A 319 24.11 -0.76 17.22
C ALA A 319 24.75 -1.78 16.25
N GLY A 320 24.99 -1.41 14.98
CA GLY A 320 25.62 -2.29 13.99
C GLY A 320 24.65 -2.85 12.93
N LEU A 321 23.33 -2.66 13.06
CA LEU A 321 22.38 -3.10 12.04
C LEU A 321 22.28 -2.09 10.88
N ARG A 322 22.70 -2.47 9.69
CA ARG A 322 22.69 -1.63 8.49
C ARG A 322 21.35 -1.73 7.75
N ALA A 323 20.41 -0.88 8.12
CA ALA A 323 19.17 -0.70 7.39
C ALA A 323 19.26 0.57 6.53
N GLU A 324 18.94 0.46 5.23
CA GLU A 324 18.97 1.61 4.33
C GLU A 324 17.85 2.60 4.69
N PRO A 325 18.16 3.91 4.86
CA PRO A 325 17.14 4.89 5.14
C PRO A 325 16.26 5.11 3.89
N PRO A 326 14.94 4.84 3.96
CA PRO A 326 14.06 5.02 2.81
C PRO A 326 13.97 6.48 2.41
N GLN A 327 13.85 6.75 1.10
CA GLN A 327 13.62 8.09 0.56
C GLN A 327 12.13 8.46 0.53
N ALA A 328 11.24 7.48 0.72
CA ALA A 328 9.79 7.66 0.69
C ALA A 328 9.06 6.52 1.42
N ALA A 329 7.75 6.61 1.47
CA ALA A 329 6.86 5.71 2.21
C ALA A 329 6.98 5.84 3.74
N LEU A 330 6.41 4.90 4.48
CA LEU A 330 6.34 4.94 5.96
C LEU A 330 7.09 3.77 6.59
N TYR A 331 8.06 3.16 5.86
CA TYR A 331 8.64 1.88 6.26
C TYR A 331 10.14 1.87 6.09
N ILE A 332 10.84 1.30 7.09
CA ILE A 332 12.22 0.87 6.97
C ILE A 332 12.20 -0.64 6.74
N TRP A 333 12.96 -1.11 5.75
CA TRP A 333 13.15 -2.51 5.41
C TRP A 333 14.51 -2.95 5.93
N ALA A 334 14.50 -3.56 7.12
CA ALA A 334 15.72 -3.91 7.82
C ALA A 334 16.08 -5.38 7.61
N PRO A 335 17.37 -5.73 7.42
CA PRO A 335 17.78 -7.13 7.33
C PRO A 335 17.65 -7.82 8.69
N VAL A 336 17.22 -9.08 8.68
CA VAL A 336 17.29 -9.97 9.85
C VAL A 336 18.76 -10.40 10.01
N PRO A 337 19.41 -10.10 11.14
CA PRO A 337 20.79 -10.53 11.35
C PRO A 337 20.85 -12.04 11.67
N GLY A 338 21.90 -12.70 11.18
CA GLY A 338 22.09 -14.15 11.36
C GLY A 338 21.29 -15.00 10.38
N SER A 339 20.90 -16.21 10.79
CA SER A 339 20.25 -17.21 9.96
C SER A 339 18.82 -17.57 10.41
N GLU A 340 18.27 -16.84 11.37
CA GLU A 340 16.93 -17.07 11.89
C GLU A 340 15.87 -16.60 10.87
N GLY A 341 14.77 -17.35 10.72
CA GLY A 341 13.65 -16.93 9.86
C GLY A 341 12.96 -15.67 10.38
N SER A 342 12.52 -14.80 9.49
CA SER A 342 11.92 -13.50 9.84
C SER A 342 10.70 -13.62 10.76
N MET A 343 9.92 -14.69 10.61
CA MET A 343 8.74 -14.95 11.44
C MET A 343 9.14 -15.18 12.91
N ASP A 344 10.08 -16.10 13.14
CA ASP A 344 10.54 -16.44 14.49
C ASP A 344 11.32 -15.28 15.12
N PHE A 345 12.14 -14.58 14.32
CA PHE A 345 12.86 -13.40 14.75
C PHE A 345 11.93 -12.32 15.30
N CYS A 346 10.90 -11.94 14.54
CA CYS A 346 9.92 -10.92 14.97
C CYS A 346 9.05 -11.41 16.14
N ALA A 347 8.74 -12.70 16.19
CA ALA A 347 7.97 -13.27 17.29
C ALA A 347 8.72 -13.20 18.63
N LYS A 348 9.99 -13.61 18.63
CA LYS A 348 10.88 -13.52 19.82
C LYS A 348 11.16 -12.07 20.22
N MET A 349 11.40 -11.20 19.22
CA MET A 349 11.56 -9.76 19.47
C MET A 349 10.36 -9.20 20.21
N LEU A 350 9.13 -9.50 19.76
CA LEU A 350 7.91 -9.04 20.42
C LEU A 350 7.81 -9.57 21.86
N GLU A 351 8.12 -10.84 22.10
CA GLU A 351 8.03 -11.47 23.42
C GLU A 351 9.06 -10.90 24.40
N ASP A 352 10.30 -10.73 23.96
CA ASP A 352 11.42 -10.34 24.82
C ASP A 352 11.50 -8.83 25.06
N THR A 353 11.05 -8.01 24.07
CA THR A 353 11.24 -6.55 24.11
C THR A 353 9.93 -5.77 24.21
N ALA A 354 8.80 -6.41 24.02
CA ALA A 354 7.51 -5.79 23.82
C ALA A 354 7.50 -4.78 22.63
N VAL A 355 8.31 -5.01 21.58
CA VAL A 355 8.28 -4.21 20.34
C VAL A 355 7.75 -5.07 19.20
N SER A 356 6.71 -4.55 18.51
CA SER A 356 6.05 -5.23 17.42
C SER A 356 6.55 -4.70 16.08
N THR A 357 7.07 -5.58 15.22
CA THR A 357 7.46 -5.30 13.83
C THR A 357 6.77 -6.31 12.89
N THR A 358 6.95 -6.19 11.58
CA THR A 358 6.34 -7.14 10.64
C THR A 358 7.40 -8.01 9.98
N PRO A 359 7.32 -9.35 10.11
CA PRO A 359 8.21 -10.28 9.41
C PRO A 359 8.15 -10.08 7.89
N GLY A 360 9.29 -10.15 7.23
CA GLY A 360 9.35 -9.94 5.77
C GLY A 360 8.61 -11.00 4.99
N VAL A 361 8.62 -12.25 5.45
CA VAL A 361 7.90 -13.36 4.79
C VAL A 361 6.38 -13.13 4.70
N VAL A 362 5.80 -12.28 5.54
CA VAL A 362 4.37 -11.89 5.46
C VAL A 362 4.03 -11.16 4.16
N PHE A 363 5.03 -10.56 3.51
CA PHE A 363 4.88 -9.86 2.24
C PHE A 363 5.21 -10.74 1.02
N GLY A 364 5.67 -11.97 1.25
CA GLY A 364 6.05 -12.93 0.22
C GLY A 364 7.37 -13.64 0.53
N ALA A 365 7.65 -14.70 -0.21
CA ALA A 365 8.82 -15.55 0.06
C ALA A 365 10.16 -14.82 -0.07
N HIS A 366 10.26 -13.87 -1.02
CA HIS A 366 11.48 -13.07 -1.20
C HIS A 366 11.60 -11.92 -0.18
N GLY A 367 10.63 -11.77 0.71
CA GLY A 367 10.74 -10.95 1.91
C GLY A 367 11.47 -11.64 3.07
N GLU A 368 11.74 -12.95 2.97
CA GLU A 368 12.52 -13.67 3.98
C GLU A 368 13.93 -13.08 4.10
N GLY A 369 14.47 -13.06 5.34
CA GLY A 369 15.73 -12.38 5.66
C GLY A 369 15.59 -10.88 5.95
N TYR A 370 14.36 -10.35 5.96
CA TYR A 370 14.06 -8.96 6.29
C TYR A 370 12.92 -8.86 7.30
N PHE A 371 12.78 -7.68 7.92
CA PHE A 371 11.60 -7.28 8.68
C PHE A 371 11.28 -5.81 8.41
N ARG A 372 9.99 -5.47 8.46
CA ARG A 372 9.52 -4.11 8.23
C ARG A 372 9.30 -3.39 9.55
N ILE A 373 9.89 -2.20 9.68
CA ILE A 373 9.67 -1.25 10.76
C ILE A 373 8.81 -0.10 10.24
N SER A 374 7.73 0.23 10.93
CA SER A 374 6.87 1.37 10.60
C SER A 374 7.33 2.64 11.30
N LEU A 375 7.21 3.78 10.62
CA LEU A 375 7.49 5.14 11.11
C LEU A 375 6.26 5.81 11.76
N VAL A 376 5.26 5.02 12.13
CA VAL A 376 3.98 5.48 12.69
C VAL A 376 4.02 5.42 14.22
N GLY A 377 3.93 6.59 14.85
CA GLY A 377 4.01 6.78 16.31
C GLY A 377 4.88 7.96 16.69
N GLU A 378 4.85 8.37 17.95
CA GLU A 378 5.67 9.46 18.46
C GLU A 378 7.16 9.15 18.32
N GLU A 379 7.99 10.13 17.95
CA GLU A 379 9.43 9.95 17.67
C GLU A 379 10.17 9.30 18.85
N GLU A 380 9.90 9.77 20.07
CA GLU A 380 10.54 9.23 21.28
C GLU A 380 10.20 7.73 21.48
N ARG A 381 8.95 7.34 21.20
CA ARG A 381 8.52 5.94 21.33
C ARG A 381 9.15 5.06 20.24
N LEU A 382 9.29 5.59 19.02
CA LEU A 382 9.98 4.88 17.93
C LEU A 382 11.47 4.73 18.22
N ARG A 383 12.12 5.76 18.77
CA ARG A 383 13.52 5.72 19.23
C ARG A 383 13.69 4.69 20.34
N GLU A 384 12.81 4.68 21.33
CA GLU A 384 12.79 3.68 22.40
C GLU A 384 12.63 2.27 21.84
N GLY A 385 11.68 2.07 20.91
CA GLY A 385 11.49 0.79 20.25
C GLY A 385 12.75 0.31 19.54
N ALA A 386 13.40 1.19 18.77
CA ALA A 386 14.65 0.89 18.09
C ALA A 386 15.77 0.55 19.09
N SER A 387 15.85 1.25 20.24
CA SER A 387 16.82 0.95 21.30
C SER A 387 16.59 -0.42 21.91
N ARG A 388 15.33 -0.75 22.27
CA ARG A 388 14.98 -2.08 22.81
C ARG A 388 15.35 -3.21 21.83
N ILE A 389 15.08 -3.03 20.53
CA ILE A 389 15.46 -3.96 19.46
C ILE A 389 16.98 -4.12 19.40
N SER A 390 17.71 -3.02 19.41
CA SER A 390 19.18 -3.00 19.31
C SER A 390 19.84 -3.70 20.49
N GLU A 391 19.44 -3.37 21.72
CA GLU A 391 19.94 -4.02 22.94
C GLU A 391 19.66 -5.53 22.96
N TRP A 392 18.48 -5.93 22.50
CA TRP A 392 18.08 -7.32 22.41
C TRP A 392 18.95 -8.09 21.42
N MET A 393 19.23 -7.51 20.24
CA MET A 393 20.11 -8.11 19.23
C MET A 393 21.55 -8.22 19.75
N GLN A 394 22.08 -7.19 20.44
CA GLN A 394 23.42 -7.21 21.04
C GLN A 394 23.53 -8.29 22.12
N LYS A 395 22.56 -8.40 23.04
CA LYS A 395 22.53 -9.44 24.09
C LYS A 395 22.52 -10.86 23.53
N ARG A 396 21.99 -11.03 22.29
CA ARG A 396 21.99 -12.31 21.59
C ARG A 396 23.22 -12.53 20.68
N GLY A 397 24.14 -11.56 20.61
CA GLY A 397 25.32 -11.62 19.74
C GLY A 397 24.99 -11.64 18.26
N LEU A 398 23.92 -10.98 17.86
CA LEU A 398 23.45 -10.92 16.46
C LEU A 398 24.07 -9.74 15.70
N ILE A 399 24.46 -8.69 16.42
CA ILE A 399 25.13 -7.47 15.92
C ILE A 399 26.19 -7.02 16.89
#